data_b8f9a989d8b01419475cfbd7ff0992cb
#
_entry.id   b8f9a989d8b01419475cfbd7ff0992cb
#
_cell.length_a   1.000
_cell.length_b   1.000
_cell.length_c   1.000
_cell.angle_alpha   90.00
_cell.angle_beta   90.00
_cell.angle_gamma   90.00
#
_symmetry.space_group_name_H-M   'P 1'
#
loop_
_entity.id
_entity.type
_entity.pdbx_description
1 polymer ?
#
loop_
_entity_poly.entity_id
_entity_poly.type
_entity_poly.pdbx_seq_one_letter_code
_entity_poly.pdbx_strand_id
1 'polypeptide(L)'
;MAEGSSGHHPGGNRRPHRTGHHQLHNLSFQPMIEESFPLFTADEEVASERELLKSVEDGPYMQEVKYIIIHCSATRENRDFTVEDLLRCHRQRKFRTIGYHFYIRRSGIITQHRKLKEVGAHCRHWNRCSIGICYEGGLDAEGHPADTRTQEQCEQLLLLLMKLRKLFPDAKIRGHRDMRGSIPKACPCFDVESEYGFLEK
;
A
#
# COMPACT_ATOMS: atom_id res chain seq x y z
N MET A 1 46.52 42.82 -46.82
CA MET A 1 46.10 42.35 -48.15
C MET A 1 44.82 41.59 -47.93
N ALA A 2 43.83 42.28 -48.14
CA ALA A 2 42.89 42.30 -49.28
C ALA A 2 41.78 41.27 -49.03
N GLU A 3 40.62 41.69 -48.69
CA GLU A 3 39.44 41.95 -49.57
C GLU A 3 38.70 40.64 -49.81
N GLY A 4 37.43 40.52 -49.76
CA GLY A 4 36.31 41.43 -49.80
C GLY A 4 35.05 40.58 -50.02
N SER A 5 33.98 41.22 -49.65
CA SER A 5 32.79 41.52 -50.43
C SER A 5 31.59 40.55 -50.32
N SER A 6 30.59 41.02 -49.63
CA SER A 6 29.24 41.36 -50.12
C SER A 6 28.39 40.20 -50.66
N GLY A 7 27.23 39.97 -50.13
CA GLY A 7 26.05 40.59 -50.52
C GLY A 7 24.76 39.76 -50.32
N HIS A 8 23.75 40.45 -49.99
CA HIS A 8 22.31 40.26 -50.27
C HIS A 8 21.45 39.38 -49.36
N HIS A 9 20.68 40.05 -48.47
CA HIS A 9 19.27 39.74 -48.19
C HIS A 9 18.42 39.93 -49.48
N PRO A 10 17.25 39.29 -49.61
CA PRO A 10 16.11 39.45 -48.73
C PRO A 10 15.15 38.22 -48.70
N GLY A 11 14.17 38.30 -47.87
CA GLY A 11 12.97 37.51 -48.02
C GLY A 11 12.31 37.12 -46.67
N GLY A 12 11.57 38.05 -46.11
CA GLY A 12 10.73 37.81 -44.98
C GLY A 12 9.60 36.83 -45.31
N ASN A 13 9.37 35.94 -44.39
CA ASN A 13 8.12 35.20 -44.37
C ASN A 13 7.61 35.19 -42.90
N ARG A 14 6.77 36.17 -42.60
CA ARG A 14 6.03 36.24 -41.34
C ARG A 14 5.01 35.10 -41.33
N ARG A 15 5.19 34.11 -40.47
CA ARG A 15 4.13 33.18 -40.16
C ARG A 15 3.28 33.77 -39.00
N PRO A 16 1.96 33.63 -39.06
CA PRO A 16 1.06 34.25 -38.09
C PRO A 16 1.13 33.47 -36.75
N HIS A 17 1.12 34.26 -35.68
CA HIS A 17 0.91 33.76 -34.32
C HIS A 17 -0.40 33.00 -34.23
N ARG A 18 -0.34 31.70 -34.07
CA ARG A 18 -1.47 30.88 -33.65
C ARG A 18 -1.52 30.89 -32.13
N THR A 19 -2.37 31.72 -31.60
CA THR A 19 -2.83 31.66 -30.21
C THR A 19 -3.62 30.33 -30.06
N GLY A 20 -2.93 29.29 -29.63
CA GLY A 20 -3.58 28.04 -29.22
C GLY A 20 -4.20 28.26 -27.85
N HIS A 21 -5.49 28.47 -27.80
CA HIS A 21 -6.26 28.26 -26.59
C HIS A 21 -6.12 26.78 -26.21
N HIS A 22 -5.35 26.51 -25.19
CA HIS A 22 -5.44 25.24 -24.47
C HIS A 22 -6.82 25.19 -23.79
N GLN A 23 -7.77 24.60 -24.48
CA GLN A 23 -8.96 24.06 -23.80
C GLN A 23 -8.46 22.99 -22.84
N LEU A 24 -8.51 23.32 -21.55
CA LEU A 24 -8.49 22.34 -20.48
C LEU A 24 -9.73 21.46 -20.69
N HIS A 25 -9.53 20.31 -21.30
CA HIS A 25 -10.53 19.26 -21.27
C HIS A 25 -10.74 18.89 -19.81
N ASN A 26 -11.88 19.32 -19.28
CA ASN A 26 -12.48 18.76 -18.09
C ASN A 26 -12.62 17.26 -18.33
N LEU A 27 -11.62 16.50 -17.93
CA LEU A 27 -11.76 15.08 -17.71
C LEU A 27 -12.68 14.94 -16.50
N SER A 28 -13.97 14.87 -16.77
CA SER A 28 -14.93 14.39 -15.81
C SER A 28 -14.48 13.00 -15.39
N PHE A 29 -13.98 12.90 -14.17
CA PHE A 29 -13.71 11.64 -13.50
C PHE A 29 -15.07 10.97 -13.30
N GLN A 30 -15.51 10.22 -14.31
CA GLN A 30 -16.58 9.25 -14.09
C GLN A 30 -15.94 8.10 -13.33
N PRO A 31 -16.48 7.75 -12.15
CA PRO A 31 -16.04 6.54 -11.48
C PRO A 31 -16.43 5.37 -12.39
N MET A 32 -15.44 4.72 -12.96
CA MET A 32 -15.63 3.39 -13.57
C MET A 32 -15.88 2.41 -12.42
N ILE A 33 -17.05 2.49 -11.84
CA ILE A 33 -17.60 1.50 -10.94
C ILE A 33 -18.84 0.94 -11.67
N GLU A 34 -18.57 0.15 -12.69
CA GLU A 34 -19.53 -0.85 -13.15
C GLU A 34 -18.81 -1.82 -14.08
N GLU A 35 -18.95 -3.10 -13.70
CA GLU A 35 -18.55 -4.32 -14.42
C GLU A 35 -17.16 -4.87 -14.13
N SER A 36 -17.19 -5.88 -13.26
CA SER A 36 -16.35 -7.06 -13.03
C SER A 36 -15.53 -7.13 -11.75
N PHE A 37 -16.08 -6.73 -10.63
CA PHE A 37 -15.71 -7.38 -9.38
C PHE A 37 -16.73 -8.50 -9.12
N PRO A 38 -16.32 -9.72 -8.71
CA PRO A 38 -17.26 -10.63 -8.12
C PRO A 38 -17.84 -9.92 -6.90
N LEU A 39 -19.05 -9.42 -7.04
CA LEU A 39 -19.86 -8.94 -5.94
C LEU A 39 -19.93 -10.12 -4.97
N PHE A 40 -19.20 -10.03 -3.86
CA PHE A 40 -19.53 -10.82 -2.70
C PHE A 40 -21.01 -10.55 -2.44
N THR A 41 -21.81 -11.59 -2.42
CA THR A 41 -23.22 -11.43 -2.05
C THR A 41 -23.27 -10.77 -0.67
N ALA A 42 -24.32 -10.02 -0.39
CA ALA A 42 -24.47 -9.38 0.93
C ALA A 42 -24.32 -10.41 2.08
N ASP A 43 -24.66 -11.68 1.82
CA ASP A 43 -24.51 -12.79 2.75
C ASP A 43 -23.04 -13.22 2.95
N GLU A 44 -22.21 -13.16 1.91
CA GLU A 44 -20.77 -13.45 2.02
C GLU A 44 -20.03 -12.30 2.72
N GLU A 45 -20.42 -11.06 2.51
CA GLU A 45 -19.87 -9.90 3.23
C GLU A 45 -20.21 -9.95 4.71
N VAL A 46 -21.45 -10.31 5.06
CA VAL A 46 -21.92 -10.50 6.45
C VAL A 46 -21.23 -11.71 7.09
N ALA A 47 -21.03 -12.81 6.36
CA ALA A 47 -20.28 -13.97 6.85
C ALA A 47 -18.80 -13.62 7.11
N SER A 48 -18.15 -12.88 6.20
CA SER A 48 -16.78 -12.40 6.35
C SER A 48 -16.63 -11.41 7.53
N GLU A 49 -17.60 -10.51 7.74
CA GLU A 49 -17.61 -9.63 8.92
C GLU A 49 -17.86 -10.41 10.22
N ARG A 50 -18.75 -11.40 10.22
CA ARG A 50 -18.97 -12.28 11.38
C ARG A 50 -17.77 -13.13 11.70
N GLU A 51 -17.03 -13.61 10.72
CA GLU A 51 -15.82 -14.39 10.93
C GLU A 51 -14.68 -13.52 11.46
N LEU A 52 -14.54 -12.30 10.95
CA LEU A 52 -13.64 -11.28 11.50
C LEU A 52 -14.04 -10.88 12.93
N LEU A 53 -15.35 -10.76 13.22
CA LEU A 53 -15.86 -10.45 14.56
C LEU A 53 -15.64 -11.62 15.53
N LYS A 54 -15.86 -12.88 15.12
CA LYS A 54 -15.52 -14.06 15.94
C LYS A 54 -14.04 -14.09 16.29
N SER A 55 -13.15 -13.65 15.40
CA SER A 55 -11.72 -13.56 15.70
C SER A 55 -11.39 -12.46 16.73
N VAL A 56 -12.32 -11.56 17.02
CA VAL A 56 -12.20 -10.52 18.06
C VAL A 56 -12.56 -11.06 19.45
N GLU A 57 -13.47 -12.05 19.53
CA GLU A 57 -14.00 -12.54 20.81
C GLU A 57 -13.13 -13.58 21.51
N ASP A 58 -12.28 -14.31 20.75
CA ASP A 58 -11.53 -15.47 21.24
C ASP A 58 -10.09 -15.16 21.67
N GLY A 59 -9.84 -14.24 22.57
CA GLY A 59 -8.48 -14.17 23.06
C GLY A 59 -8.06 -13.01 23.96
N PRO A 60 -7.13 -13.27 24.86
CA PRO A 60 -6.66 -12.32 25.86
C PRO A 60 -5.49 -11.53 25.32
N TYR A 61 -5.66 -10.48 24.45
CA TYR A 61 -4.42 -10.05 23.81
C TYR A 61 -4.19 -8.54 23.77
N MET A 62 -4.87 -7.83 22.93
CA MET A 62 -4.80 -6.37 22.89
C MET A 62 -6.04 -5.80 23.55
N GLN A 63 -5.84 -4.97 24.57
CA GLN A 63 -6.94 -4.26 25.20
C GLN A 63 -7.53 -3.22 24.26
N GLU A 64 -6.67 -2.63 23.41
CA GLU A 64 -7.04 -1.57 22.49
C GLU A 64 -6.16 -1.66 21.22
N VAL A 65 -6.76 -1.49 20.07
CA VAL A 65 -6.03 -1.34 18.79
C VAL A 65 -5.92 0.14 18.47
N LYS A 66 -4.73 0.70 18.61
CA LYS A 66 -4.43 2.13 18.38
C LYS A 66 -3.88 2.40 16.97
N TYR A 67 -3.31 1.37 16.33
CA TYR A 67 -2.65 1.51 15.06
C TYR A 67 -2.93 0.34 14.14
N ILE A 68 -3.01 0.64 12.85
CA ILE A 68 -2.89 -0.32 11.75
C ILE A 68 -1.59 0.03 11.06
N ILE A 69 -0.59 -0.88 11.14
CA ILE A 69 0.77 -0.60 10.67
C ILE A 69 1.03 -1.38 9.38
N ILE A 70 1.37 -0.65 8.32
CA ILE A 70 1.65 -1.23 7.01
C ILE A 70 3.15 -1.47 6.88
N HIS A 71 3.49 -2.64 6.34
CA HIS A 71 4.84 -3.12 6.08
C HIS A 71 4.98 -3.63 4.65
N CYS A 72 6.20 -3.74 4.18
CA CYS A 72 6.57 -4.56 3.02
C CYS A 72 7.44 -5.75 3.47
N SER A 73 7.46 -6.82 2.68
CA SER A 73 8.32 -7.97 2.93
C SER A 73 9.80 -7.69 2.68
N ALA A 74 10.12 -6.55 2.08
CA ALA A 74 11.46 -6.19 1.60
C ALA A 74 12.01 -7.27 0.63
N THR A 75 11.20 -7.67 -0.32
CA THR A 75 11.54 -8.60 -1.40
C THR A 75 11.49 -7.92 -2.75
N ARG A 76 12.30 -8.40 -3.70
CA ARG A 76 12.36 -7.83 -5.05
C ARG A 76 11.06 -8.08 -5.80
N GLU A 77 10.63 -7.11 -6.60
CA GLU A 77 9.40 -7.19 -7.39
C GLU A 77 9.40 -8.30 -8.46
N ASN A 78 10.57 -8.68 -8.94
CA ASN A 78 10.77 -9.75 -9.93
C ASN A 78 10.97 -11.13 -9.31
N ARG A 79 10.72 -11.29 -8.01
CA ARG A 79 10.85 -12.55 -7.28
C ARG A 79 9.57 -12.86 -6.53
N ASP A 80 9.04 -14.04 -6.75
CA ASP A 80 7.92 -14.56 -5.96
C ASP A 80 8.35 -14.83 -4.51
N PHE A 81 7.51 -14.43 -3.55
CA PHE A 81 7.78 -14.63 -2.13
C PHE A 81 6.52 -15.13 -1.42
N THR A 82 6.39 -16.44 -1.37
CA THR A 82 5.19 -17.11 -0.90
C THR A 82 4.96 -16.94 0.62
N VAL A 83 3.78 -17.36 1.09
CA VAL A 83 3.47 -17.44 2.52
C VAL A 83 4.46 -18.35 3.26
N GLU A 84 4.85 -19.47 2.61
CA GLU A 84 5.80 -20.42 3.14
C GLU A 84 7.21 -19.84 3.26
N ASP A 85 7.62 -19.01 2.29
CA ASP A 85 8.90 -18.29 2.35
C ASP A 85 8.90 -17.28 3.50
N LEU A 86 7.83 -16.51 3.65
CA LEU A 86 7.65 -15.58 4.76
C LEU A 86 7.68 -16.30 6.11
N LEU A 87 6.98 -17.43 6.22
CA LEU A 87 6.98 -18.26 7.43
C LEU A 87 8.38 -18.79 7.74
N ARG A 88 9.10 -19.26 6.71
CA ARG A 88 10.48 -19.77 6.85
C ARG A 88 11.41 -18.67 7.36
N CYS A 89 11.35 -17.45 6.78
CA CYS A 89 12.12 -16.30 7.24
C CYS A 89 11.81 -15.94 8.70
N HIS A 90 10.56 -15.97 9.09
CA HIS A 90 10.17 -15.68 10.47
C HIS A 90 10.62 -16.76 11.45
N ARG A 91 10.54 -18.05 11.08
CA ARG A 91 11.07 -19.16 11.89
C ARG A 91 12.57 -19.10 12.09
N GLN A 92 13.33 -18.70 11.06
CA GLN A 92 14.78 -18.45 11.19
C GLN A 92 15.09 -17.36 12.22
N ARG A 93 14.18 -16.38 12.36
CA ARG A 93 14.24 -15.35 13.40
C ARG A 93 13.66 -15.78 14.74
N LYS A 94 13.41 -17.09 14.93
CA LYS A 94 12.83 -17.73 16.14
C LYS A 94 11.40 -17.27 16.45
N PHE A 95 10.65 -16.82 15.44
CA PHE A 95 9.21 -16.58 15.61
C PHE A 95 8.46 -17.90 15.52
N ARG A 96 7.42 -18.04 16.35
CA ARG A 96 6.57 -19.25 16.34
C ARG A 96 5.76 -19.34 15.03
N THR A 97 5.32 -18.22 14.50
CA THR A 97 4.54 -18.10 13.26
C THR A 97 4.85 -16.76 12.59
N ILE A 98 4.15 -16.43 11.49
CA ILE A 98 4.24 -15.14 10.82
C ILE A 98 3.91 -14.03 11.82
N GLY A 99 4.72 -12.95 11.83
CA GLY A 99 4.60 -11.84 12.78
C GLY A 99 3.47 -10.87 12.47
N TYR A 100 3.02 -10.84 11.21
CA TYR A 100 1.94 -9.96 10.73
C TYR A 100 0.58 -10.61 10.96
N HIS A 101 -0.46 -9.76 11.03
CA HIS A 101 -1.84 -10.24 11.05
C HIS A 101 -2.29 -10.63 9.64
N PHE A 102 -1.93 -9.81 8.64
CA PHE A 102 -2.27 -10.05 7.24
C PHE A 102 -1.04 -10.00 6.36
N TYR A 103 -1.05 -10.80 5.30
CA TYR A 103 -0.09 -10.77 4.23
C TYR A 103 -0.80 -10.68 2.88
N ILE A 104 -0.40 -9.73 2.03
CA ILE A 104 -0.99 -9.46 0.71
C ILE A 104 0.02 -9.85 -0.36
N ARG A 105 -0.28 -10.89 -1.13
CA ARG A 105 0.53 -11.35 -2.25
C ARG A 105 0.46 -10.36 -3.41
N ARG A 106 1.41 -10.42 -4.33
CA ARG A 106 1.40 -9.59 -5.56
C ARG A 106 0.12 -9.74 -6.39
N SER A 107 -0.53 -10.90 -6.33
CA SER A 107 -1.83 -11.17 -6.95
C SER A 107 -3.02 -10.51 -6.24
N GLY A 108 -2.81 -9.78 -5.15
CA GLY A 108 -3.86 -9.23 -4.31
C GLY A 108 -4.44 -10.23 -3.29
N ILE A 109 -4.10 -11.51 -3.35
CA ILE A 109 -4.61 -12.51 -2.39
C ILE A 109 -4.13 -12.14 -0.98
N ILE A 110 -5.09 -12.03 -0.05
CA ILE A 110 -4.85 -11.75 1.37
C ILE A 110 -4.93 -13.05 2.16
N THR A 111 -3.96 -13.26 3.03
CA THR A 111 -3.97 -14.35 4.01
C THR A 111 -3.88 -13.79 5.43
N GLN A 112 -4.69 -14.32 6.35
CA GLN A 112 -4.65 -13.97 7.77
C GLN A 112 -3.83 -14.99 8.56
N HIS A 113 -2.92 -14.50 9.40
CA HIS A 113 -1.97 -15.33 10.16
C HIS A 113 -2.07 -15.16 11.66
N ARG A 114 -2.73 -14.10 12.12
CA ARG A 114 -3.02 -13.82 13.53
C ARG A 114 -4.45 -13.33 13.67
N LYS A 115 -5.09 -13.69 14.78
CA LYS A 115 -6.38 -13.11 15.14
C LYS A 115 -6.22 -11.60 15.36
N LEU A 116 -7.25 -10.80 15.14
CA LEU A 116 -7.15 -9.33 15.16
C LEU A 116 -6.64 -8.77 16.50
N LYS A 117 -7.02 -9.39 17.60
CA LYS A 117 -6.52 -8.99 18.94
C LYS A 117 -5.29 -9.77 19.40
N GLU A 118 -4.78 -10.71 18.63
CA GLU A 118 -3.54 -11.40 18.94
C GLU A 118 -2.36 -10.46 18.82
N VAL A 119 -1.47 -10.46 19.84
CA VAL A 119 -0.28 -9.62 19.80
C VAL A 119 0.63 -10.02 18.66
N GLY A 120 0.91 -9.10 17.75
CA GLY A 120 1.80 -9.31 16.62
C GLY A 120 3.28 -9.43 16.99
N ALA A 121 4.12 -9.67 15.98
CA ALA A 121 5.58 -9.60 16.09
C ALA A 121 6.15 -8.88 14.85
N HIS A 122 5.67 -7.65 14.59
CA HIS A 122 5.97 -6.90 13.39
C HIS A 122 6.56 -5.50 13.65
N CYS A 123 6.20 -4.86 14.76
CA CYS A 123 6.69 -3.53 15.11
C CYS A 123 7.01 -3.48 16.62
N ARG A 124 8.31 -3.50 16.96
CA ARG A 124 8.77 -3.47 18.35
C ARG A 124 8.18 -2.25 19.07
N HIS A 125 7.78 -2.43 20.33
CA HIS A 125 7.09 -1.47 21.20
C HIS A 125 5.61 -1.24 20.87
N TRP A 126 5.15 -1.56 19.65
CA TRP A 126 3.79 -1.31 19.18
C TRP A 126 2.95 -2.58 18.98
N ASN A 127 3.54 -3.76 19.05
CA ASN A 127 2.86 -5.04 18.81
C ASN A 127 1.60 -5.26 19.67
N ARG A 128 1.57 -4.70 20.88
CA ARG A 128 0.45 -4.90 21.83
C ARG A 128 -0.77 -4.01 21.55
N CYS A 129 -0.65 -3.03 20.66
CA CYS A 129 -1.72 -2.09 20.36
C CYS A 129 -1.83 -1.83 18.84
N SER A 130 -1.39 -2.76 18.02
CA SER A 130 -1.44 -2.59 16.58
C SER A 130 -1.70 -3.87 15.79
N ILE A 131 -2.39 -3.70 14.67
CA ILE A 131 -2.57 -4.71 13.62
C ILE A 131 -1.48 -4.49 12.57
N GLY A 132 -0.73 -5.52 12.22
CA GLY A 132 0.29 -5.45 11.18
C GLY A 132 -0.19 -6.05 9.87
N ILE A 133 -0.10 -5.28 8.79
CA ILE A 133 -0.36 -5.71 7.41
C ILE A 133 0.97 -5.66 6.67
N CYS A 134 1.33 -6.72 5.96
CA CYS A 134 2.53 -6.77 5.13
C CYS A 134 2.15 -7.07 3.69
N TYR A 135 2.65 -6.30 2.73
CA TYR A 135 2.54 -6.64 1.31
C TYR A 135 3.83 -7.26 0.79
N GLU A 136 3.72 -8.13 -0.21
CA GLU A 136 4.85 -8.72 -0.93
C GLU A 136 5.49 -7.71 -1.84
N GLY A 137 6.79 -7.41 -1.64
CA GLY A 137 7.52 -6.40 -2.42
C GLY A 137 8.30 -5.43 -1.54
N GLY A 138 8.42 -4.19 -2.02
CA GLY A 138 9.13 -3.09 -1.35
C GLY A 138 10.57 -2.92 -1.80
N LEU A 139 11.04 -3.75 -2.74
CA LEU A 139 12.32 -3.55 -3.42
C LEU A 139 12.12 -3.66 -4.94
N ASP A 140 12.78 -2.79 -5.70
CA ASP A 140 12.86 -2.88 -7.15
C ASP A 140 13.62 -4.13 -7.62
N ALA A 141 13.78 -4.30 -8.93
CA ALA A 141 14.47 -5.44 -9.53
C ALA A 141 15.94 -5.50 -9.10
N GLU A 142 16.57 -4.37 -8.82
CA GLU A 142 17.95 -4.22 -8.39
C GLU A 142 18.12 -4.41 -6.87
N GLY A 143 17.03 -4.30 -6.10
CA GLY A 143 17.00 -4.48 -4.66
C GLY A 143 17.04 -3.18 -3.86
N HIS A 144 16.76 -2.04 -4.49
CA HIS A 144 16.62 -0.77 -3.79
C HIS A 144 15.19 -0.60 -3.24
N PRO A 145 15.00 0.09 -2.11
CA PRO A 145 13.67 0.38 -1.59
C PRO A 145 12.84 1.18 -2.59
N ALA A 146 11.69 0.63 -2.97
CA ALA A 146 10.75 1.24 -3.90
C ALA A 146 9.32 0.80 -3.59
N ASP A 147 8.34 1.63 -3.94
CA ASP A 147 6.95 1.22 -3.96
C ASP A 147 6.72 0.30 -5.16
N THR A 148 6.69 -0.98 -4.90
CA THR A 148 6.54 -2.03 -5.92
C THR A 148 5.18 -2.73 -5.82
N ARG A 149 4.20 -2.10 -5.17
CA ARG A 149 2.85 -2.65 -5.08
C ARG A 149 2.24 -2.78 -6.47
N THR A 150 1.58 -3.89 -6.71
CA THR A 150 0.71 -4.05 -7.87
C THR A 150 -0.61 -3.31 -7.66
N GLN A 151 -1.37 -3.11 -8.74
CA GLN A 151 -2.70 -2.50 -8.64
C GLN A 151 -3.60 -3.34 -7.73
N GLU A 152 -3.58 -4.67 -7.87
CA GLU A 152 -4.34 -5.60 -7.05
C GLU A 152 -3.98 -5.49 -5.56
N GLN A 153 -2.70 -5.32 -5.24
CA GLN A 153 -2.27 -5.09 -3.86
C GLN A 153 -2.80 -3.76 -3.32
N CYS A 154 -2.77 -2.69 -4.09
CA CYS A 154 -3.30 -1.38 -3.68
C CYS A 154 -4.82 -1.45 -3.41
N GLU A 155 -5.57 -2.08 -4.30
CA GLU A 155 -7.02 -2.26 -4.18
C GLU A 155 -7.38 -3.10 -2.94
N GLN A 156 -6.73 -4.25 -2.78
CA GLN A 156 -6.99 -5.14 -1.66
C GLN A 156 -6.54 -4.55 -0.32
N LEU A 157 -5.44 -3.80 -0.29
CA LEU A 157 -5.00 -3.09 0.90
C LEU A 157 -6.02 -2.01 1.30
N LEU A 158 -6.53 -1.23 0.35
CA LEU A 158 -7.57 -0.23 0.60
C LEU A 158 -8.83 -0.88 1.19
N LEU A 159 -9.33 -1.95 0.58
CA LEU A 159 -10.51 -2.67 1.08
C LEU A 159 -10.30 -3.23 2.49
N LEU A 160 -9.13 -3.82 2.75
CA LEU A 160 -8.79 -4.32 4.08
C LEU A 160 -8.73 -3.19 5.11
N LEU A 161 -8.14 -2.04 4.75
CA LEU A 161 -8.08 -0.87 5.63
C LEU A 161 -9.47 -0.33 5.96
N MET A 162 -10.36 -0.22 4.97
CA MET A 162 -11.74 0.20 5.19
C MET A 162 -12.49 -0.73 6.15
N LYS A 163 -12.33 -2.07 6.01
CA LYS A 163 -12.91 -3.06 6.94
C LYS A 163 -12.34 -2.91 8.35
N LEU A 164 -11.03 -2.79 8.48
CA LEU A 164 -10.38 -2.63 9.79
C LEU A 164 -10.76 -1.30 10.46
N ARG A 165 -10.96 -0.23 9.70
CA ARG A 165 -11.43 1.06 10.22
C ARG A 165 -12.87 1.00 10.73
N LYS A 166 -13.75 0.23 10.10
CA LYS A 166 -15.10 -0.03 10.66
C LYS A 166 -15.04 -0.71 12.03
N LEU A 167 -14.11 -1.68 12.22
CA LEU A 167 -13.91 -2.41 13.47
C LEU A 167 -13.15 -1.60 14.54
N PHE A 168 -12.23 -0.76 14.13
CA PHE A 168 -11.35 0.03 14.98
C PHE A 168 -11.34 1.50 14.54
N PRO A 169 -12.45 2.23 14.79
CA PRO A 169 -12.64 3.59 14.25
C PRO A 169 -11.61 4.61 14.75
N ASP A 170 -10.98 4.38 15.90
CA ASP A 170 -9.97 5.27 16.48
C ASP A 170 -8.53 4.88 16.11
N ALA A 171 -8.33 3.73 15.45
CA ALA A 171 -6.99 3.27 15.07
C ALA A 171 -6.41 4.13 13.95
N LYS A 172 -5.18 4.60 14.10
CA LYS A 172 -4.46 5.37 13.09
C LYS A 172 -3.72 4.44 12.12
N ILE A 173 -3.72 4.80 10.85
CA ILE A 173 -3.04 4.05 9.80
C ILE A 173 -1.64 4.65 9.62
N ARG A 174 -0.58 3.85 9.81
CA ARG A 174 0.82 4.33 9.74
C ARG A 174 1.70 3.35 9.00
N GLY A 175 2.76 3.85 8.39
CA GLY A 175 3.85 3.02 7.89
C GLY A 175 4.77 2.58 9.03
N HIS A 176 5.48 1.47 8.86
CA HIS A 176 6.46 1.02 9.86
C HIS A 176 7.52 2.10 10.13
N ARG A 177 7.97 2.81 9.09
CA ARG A 177 8.97 3.89 9.22
C ARG A 177 8.50 5.05 10.10
N ASP A 178 7.19 5.24 10.22
CA ASP A 178 6.59 6.38 10.94
C ASP A 178 6.44 6.08 12.45
N MET A 179 6.70 4.84 12.86
CA MET A 179 6.55 4.41 14.24
C MET A 179 7.78 4.78 15.06
N ARG A 180 7.58 5.61 16.10
CA ARG A 180 8.66 6.05 17.00
C ARG A 180 9.37 4.87 17.65
N GLY A 181 10.69 4.86 17.62
CA GLY A 181 11.52 3.79 18.19
C GLY A 181 11.60 2.53 17.31
N SER A 182 11.02 2.54 16.10
CA SER A 182 11.28 1.52 15.10
C SER A 182 12.70 1.69 14.52
N ILE A 183 13.27 0.61 13.99
CA ILE A 183 14.56 0.69 13.29
C ILE A 183 14.33 1.54 12.03
N PRO A 184 15.19 2.57 11.75
CA PRO A 184 15.09 3.38 10.56
C PRO A 184 15.10 2.50 9.30
N LYS A 185 13.99 2.47 8.56
CA LYS A 185 13.81 1.69 7.34
C LYS A 185 12.89 2.45 6.40
N ALA A 186 13.02 2.19 5.10
CA ALA A 186 12.10 2.73 4.11
C ALA A 186 10.68 2.09 4.17
N CYS A 187 10.53 0.94 4.85
CA CYS A 187 9.29 0.18 4.96
C CYS A 187 8.12 1.05 5.45
N PRO A 188 7.00 1.08 4.75
CA PRO A 188 6.58 0.24 3.63
C PRO A 188 6.97 0.75 2.22
N CYS A 189 7.90 1.67 2.09
CA CYS A 189 8.43 2.23 0.84
C CYS A 189 7.49 3.19 0.10
N PHE A 190 6.41 3.62 0.72
CA PHE A 190 5.51 4.69 0.25
C PHE A 190 5.00 5.50 1.44
N ASP A 191 4.36 6.65 1.18
CA ASP A 191 3.81 7.50 2.23
C ASP A 191 2.38 7.08 2.57
N VAL A 192 2.26 6.41 3.72
CA VAL A 192 0.99 5.84 4.19
C VAL A 192 -0.02 6.91 4.59
N GLU A 193 0.43 7.98 5.24
CA GLU A 193 -0.46 9.03 5.73
C GLU A 193 -1.03 9.86 4.57
N SER A 194 -0.21 10.17 3.58
CA SER A 194 -0.66 10.85 2.37
C SER A 194 -1.67 10.01 1.58
N GLU A 195 -1.48 8.70 1.53
CA GLU A 195 -2.31 7.82 0.70
C GLU A 195 -3.61 7.37 1.41
N TYR A 196 -3.54 7.07 2.70
CA TYR A 196 -4.66 6.47 3.44
C TYR A 196 -5.19 7.32 4.61
N GLY A 197 -4.60 8.49 4.89
CA GLY A 197 -5.03 9.37 5.97
C GLY A 197 -6.48 9.85 5.85
N PHE A 198 -7.06 9.85 4.65
CA PHE A 198 -8.46 10.19 4.44
C PHE A 198 -9.42 9.20 5.10
N LEU A 199 -9.01 7.97 5.38
CA LEU A 199 -9.80 6.96 6.09
C LEU A 199 -9.90 7.23 7.60
N GLU A 200 -9.14 8.19 8.14
CA GLU A 200 -9.14 8.54 9.57
C GLU A 200 -10.12 9.67 9.93
N LYS A 201 -10.80 10.21 8.93
CA LYS A 201 -11.75 11.33 9.07
C LYS A 201 -13.15 10.88 9.39
#